data_c990c7e5882faa243c88226eb226d0e7
#
_entry.id   c990c7e5882faa243c88226eb226d0e7
#
_cell.length_a   1.000
_cell.length_b   1.000
_cell.length_c   1.000
_cell.angle_alpha   90.00
_cell.angle_beta   90.00
_cell.angle_gamma   90.00
#
_symmetry.space_group_name_H-M   'P 1'
#
loop_
_entity.id
_entity.type
_entity.pdbx_description
1 polymer ?
#
loop_
_entity_poly.entity_id
_entity_poly.type
_entity_poly.pdbx_seq_one_letter_code
_entity_poly.pdbx_strand_id
1 'polypeptide(L)'
;KNRLREQDIHKIVTTFLTMDESDPKYARFVPNEEIKVTNEYNLNIPRYIDSSEPEDLQDINAHLNGGIPETDVDSMAEYWAVYPSLKEILFQPLRPGYLCPAVDKDEVVSTITSHPEFIRHADQVDDAYARWKETVTHDLMELSRDIQPKELVAKISELLLDDFAQVPLLNKYDVYEVLMEYWAETMQDDVYAVCYDGYEAGREIAYEYVTKKKKENGQTIEVKTDKIKGFEGKLLPKALIAAHFFGEDVKALDTLRGQLDEVSAKLEELAEENGGEDGLFAQLDDLKKATISARIKAIKKDPAAKEELAALKEYMSLLDAESNYKKAIKQAEADLDTKLEKKYPQLTLKEIRHLLVEEKWFAALYSGIDAIHEAVSHHLSARVTQLVERYEYTLKECEDEVDQYETKVKSHLERMGFVW
;
A
#
# COMPACT_ATOMS: atom_id res chain seq x y z
N LYS A 1 3.65 2.94 -22.32
CA LYS A 1 3.63 4.24 -23.01
C LYS A 1 3.32 5.29 -21.95
N ASN A 2 4.17 6.29 -21.83
CA ASN A 2 3.96 7.40 -20.91
C ASN A 2 2.72 8.19 -21.38
N ARG A 3 1.74 8.34 -20.50
CA ARG A 3 0.53 9.14 -20.70
C ARG A 3 0.52 10.19 -19.59
N LEU A 4 0.14 11.41 -19.94
CA LEU A 4 -0.11 12.45 -18.94
C LEU A 4 -1.31 12.03 -18.09
N ARG A 5 -1.19 12.19 -16.77
CA ARG A 5 -2.27 12.00 -15.80
C ARG A 5 -3.16 13.23 -15.78
N GLU A 6 -4.32 13.16 -15.18
CA GLU A 6 -5.23 14.30 -15.08
C GLU A 6 -4.61 15.45 -14.28
N GLN A 7 -3.88 15.14 -13.21
CA GLN A 7 -3.10 16.12 -12.44
C GLN A 7 -2.05 16.86 -13.29
N ASP A 8 -1.34 16.13 -14.16
CA ASP A 8 -0.31 16.72 -15.02
C ASP A 8 -0.94 17.72 -16.00
N ILE A 9 -2.08 17.33 -16.60
CA ILE A 9 -2.84 18.18 -17.53
C ILE A 9 -3.35 19.42 -16.79
N HIS A 10 -3.95 19.24 -15.63
CA HIS A 10 -4.49 20.34 -14.82
C HIS A 10 -3.38 21.31 -14.40
N LYS A 11 -2.26 20.79 -13.86
CA LYS A 11 -1.11 21.61 -13.45
C LYS A 11 -0.53 22.40 -14.61
N ILE A 12 -0.34 21.79 -15.79
CA ILE A 12 0.15 22.49 -17.00
C ILE A 12 -0.79 23.62 -17.40
N VAL A 13 -2.09 23.34 -17.49
CA VAL A 13 -3.09 24.32 -17.92
C VAL A 13 -3.18 25.47 -16.93
N THR A 14 -3.27 25.18 -15.63
CA THR A 14 -3.37 26.21 -14.58
C THR A 14 -2.12 27.07 -14.54
N THR A 15 -0.92 26.49 -14.52
CA THR A 15 0.35 27.20 -14.53
C THR A 15 0.46 28.14 -15.74
N PHE A 16 0.05 27.65 -16.92
CA PHE A 16 0.07 28.47 -18.14
C PHE A 16 -0.94 29.64 -18.09
N LEU A 17 -2.16 29.38 -17.64
CA LEU A 17 -3.22 30.43 -17.61
C LEU A 17 -2.97 31.50 -16.54
N THR A 18 -2.42 31.11 -15.40
CA THR A 18 -2.10 32.03 -14.29
C THR A 18 -0.71 32.64 -14.41
N MET A 19 0.13 32.15 -15.34
CA MET A 19 1.55 32.50 -15.47
C MET A 19 2.30 32.31 -14.13
N ASP A 20 2.04 31.19 -13.46
CA ASP A 20 2.62 30.89 -12.17
C ASP A 20 4.09 30.46 -12.30
N GLU A 21 4.98 31.20 -11.64
CA GLU A 21 6.43 30.94 -11.55
C GLU A 21 6.88 30.59 -10.12
N SER A 22 5.94 30.23 -9.24
CA SER A 22 6.24 29.91 -7.84
C SER A 22 7.17 28.69 -7.70
N ASP A 23 7.13 27.78 -8.67
CA ASP A 23 8.03 26.63 -8.79
C ASP A 23 8.95 26.82 -10.02
N PRO A 24 10.15 27.42 -9.86
CA PRO A 24 11.06 27.69 -10.97
C PRO A 24 11.67 26.42 -11.59
N LYS A 25 11.58 25.27 -10.91
CA LYS A 25 11.96 23.96 -11.47
C LYS A 25 10.88 23.38 -12.38
N TYR A 26 9.67 23.89 -12.29
CA TYR A 26 8.53 23.42 -13.08
C TYR A 26 8.20 24.38 -14.22
N ALA A 27 8.12 25.68 -13.96
CA ALA A 27 7.73 26.67 -14.95
C ALA A 27 8.50 27.99 -14.79
N ARG A 28 8.80 28.61 -15.91
CA ARG A 28 9.48 29.90 -15.98
C ARG A 28 8.99 30.72 -17.16
N PHE A 29 8.73 32.02 -16.94
CA PHE A 29 8.50 32.96 -18.01
C PHE A 29 9.84 33.39 -18.62
N VAL A 30 10.05 33.09 -19.89
CA VAL A 30 11.30 33.38 -20.60
C VAL A 30 11.12 34.57 -21.54
N PRO A 31 11.82 35.69 -21.33
CA PRO A 31 11.74 36.85 -22.22
C PRO A 31 12.25 36.52 -23.64
N ASN A 32 11.59 37.07 -24.65
CA ASN A 32 11.99 36.86 -26.04
C ASN A 32 13.46 37.24 -26.33
N GLU A 33 14.03 38.18 -25.56
CA GLU A 33 15.42 38.61 -25.72
C GLU A 33 16.40 37.52 -25.26
N GLU A 34 16.10 36.81 -24.19
CA GLU A 34 16.87 35.68 -23.73
C GLU A 34 16.85 34.54 -24.77
N ILE A 35 15.69 34.26 -25.36
CA ILE A 35 15.58 33.27 -26.42
C ILE A 35 16.40 33.62 -27.64
N LYS A 36 16.33 34.90 -28.08
CA LYS A 36 16.95 35.36 -29.33
C LYS A 36 18.46 35.54 -29.19
N VAL A 37 18.88 36.18 -28.11
CA VAL A 37 20.27 36.68 -27.95
C VAL A 37 21.12 35.64 -27.19
N THR A 38 20.63 35.18 -26.04
CA THR A 38 21.42 34.27 -25.17
C THR A 38 21.42 32.83 -25.68
N ASN A 39 20.26 32.39 -26.17
CA ASN A 39 20.06 30.97 -26.54
C ASN A 39 19.92 30.76 -28.07
N GLU A 40 20.18 31.77 -28.89
CA GLU A 40 20.22 31.69 -30.36
C GLU A 40 18.98 30.97 -30.96
N TYR A 41 17.78 31.29 -30.46
CA TYR A 41 16.52 30.69 -30.84
C TYR A 41 16.38 29.18 -30.45
N ASN A 42 17.24 28.67 -29.61
CA ASN A 42 17.11 27.32 -29.12
C ASN A 42 16.02 27.23 -28.04
N LEU A 43 14.96 26.47 -28.30
CA LEU A 43 13.80 26.30 -27.41
C LEU A 43 13.89 25.01 -26.56
N ASN A 44 15.08 24.45 -26.41
CA ASN A 44 15.25 23.25 -25.58
C ASN A 44 15.05 23.59 -24.09
N ILE A 45 14.00 23.01 -23.47
CA ILE A 45 13.55 23.30 -22.09
C ILE A 45 14.69 23.29 -21.06
N PRO A 46 15.62 22.29 -21.03
CA PRO A 46 16.72 22.27 -20.05
C PRO A 46 17.66 23.48 -20.09
N ARG A 47 17.59 24.34 -21.12
CA ARG A 47 18.34 25.61 -21.13
C ARG A 47 17.69 26.71 -20.29
N TYR A 48 16.42 26.56 -19.97
CA TYR A 48 15.63 27.55 -19.27
C TYR A 48 15.18 27.12 -17.89
N ILE A 49 14.98 25.83 -17.72
CA ILE A 49 14.51 25.20 -16.48
C ILE A 49 15.46 24.05 -16.17
N ASP A 50 16.08 24.09 -15.01
CA ASP A 50 16.83 22.99 -14.46
C ASP A 50 15.94 22.25 -13.45
N SER A 51 15.39 21.13 -13.89
CA SER A 51 14.56 20.23 -13.07
C SER A 51 15.41 19.12 -12.41
N SER A 52 16.73 19.13 -12.57
CA SER A 52 17.59 18.17 -11.93
C SER A 52 17.57 18.32 -10.40
N GLU A 53 17.56 17.21 -9.71
CA GLU A 53 17.81 17.22 -8.28
C GLU A 53 19.33 17.45 -8.06
N PRO A 54 19.71 18.21 -7.01
CA PRO A 54 21.12 18.36 -6.67
C PRO A 54 21.74 16.99 -6.43
N GLU A 55 22.90 16.75 -7.04
CA GLU A 55 23.65 15.53 -6.74
C GLU A 55 24.04 15.51 -5.26
N ASP A 56 23.88 14.36 -4.63
CA ASP A 56 24.36 14.11 -3.26
C ASP A 56 25.90 14.11 -3.24
N LEU A 57 26.47 15.26 -2.96
CA LEU A 57 27.92 15.38 -2.79
C LEU A 57 28.32 14.75 -1.45
N GLN A 58 29.22 13.77 -1.50
CA GLN A 58 29.75 13.16 -0.28
C GLN A 58 30.84 14.03 0.34
N ASP A 59 30.72 14.25 1.65
CA ASP A 59 31.71 15.02 2.40
C ASP A 59 32.88 14.12 2.87
N ILE A 60 34.07 14.33 2.28
CA ILE A 60 35.28 13.56 2.61
C ILE A 60 35.65 13.74 4.10
N ASN A 61 35.47 14.93 4.67
CA ASN A 61 35.79 15.19 6.06
C ASN A 61 34.83 14.43 7.01
N ALA A 62 33.58 14.23 6.64
CA ALA A 62 32.65 13.39 7.37
C ALA A 62 33.10 11.92 7.38
N HIS A 63 33.53 11.39 6.23
CA HIS A 63 34.08 10.02 6.14
C HIS A 63 35.42 9.81 6.89
N LEU A 64 36.21 10.86 7.04
CA LEU A 64 37.49 10.77 7.77
C LEU A 64 37.34 10.95 9.29
N ASN A 65 36.49 11.87 9.71
CA ASN A 65 36.38 12.32 11.11
C ASN A 65 35.01 12.07 11.75
N GLY A 66 34.08 11.44 11.04
CA GLY A 66 32.73 11.12 11.50
C GLY A 66 31.79 12.33 11.49
N GLY A 67 30.52 12.03 11.60
CA GLY A 67 29.40 12.97 11.65
C GLY A 67 28.78 13.26 10.29
N ILE A 68 27.50 13.61 10.31
CA ILE A 68 26.67 13.97 9.17
C ILE A 68 26.84 15.48 8.94
N PRO A 69 27.17 15.96 7.73
CA PRO A 69 27.22 17.38 7.44
C PRO A 69 25.89 18.07 7.74
N GLU A 70 25.92 19.19 8.42
CA GLU A 70 24.72 19.98 8.73
C GLU A 70 24.01 20.43 7.44
N THR A 71 24.77 20.69 6.36
CA THR A 71 24.24 21.03 5.04
C THR A 71 23.38 19.92 4.43
N ASP A 72 23.73 18.65 4.67
CA ASP A 72 22.94 17.51 4.17
C ASP A 72 21.63 17.38 4.93
N VAL A 73 21.65 17.61 6.23
CA VAL A 73 20.43 17.68 7.05
C VAL A 73 19.57 18.88 6.68
N ASP A 74 20.20 20.04 6.43
CA ASP A 74 19.48 21.27 6.03
C ASP A 74 18.90 21.19 4.61
N SER A 75 19.36 20.26 3.77
CA SER A 75 18.76 20.00 2.47
C SER A 75 17.28 19.58 2.57
N MET A 76 16.85 19.09 3.73
CA MET A 76 15.46 18.75 4.06
C MET A 76 14.69 19.93 4.69
N ALA A 77 15.01 21.17 4.31
CA ALA A 77 14.45 22.39 4.91
C ALA A 77 12.93 22.46 4.87
N GLU A 78 12.28 21.92 3.84
CA GLU A 78 10.82 21.85 3.73
C GLU A 78 10.17 21.05 4.89
N TYR A 79 10.79 19.95 5.30
CA TYR A 79 10.32 19.17 6.45
C TYR A 79 10.57 19.92 7.77
N TRP A 80 11.74 20.55 7.91
CA TRP A 80 12.08 21.31 9.13
C TRP A 80 11.25 22.58 9.30
N ALA A 81 10.70 23.13 8.22
CA ALA A 81 9.75 24.23 8.30
C ALA A 81 8.41 23.80 8.94
N VAL A 82 8.01 22.52 8.74
CA VAL A 82 6.77 21.95 9.30
C VAL A 82 7.01 21.26 10.62
N TYR A 83 8.17 20.61 10.77
CA TYR A 83 8.58 19.83 11.94
C TYR A 83 9.86 20.37 12.60
N PRO A 84 9.89 21.62 13.10
CA PRO A 84 11.12 22.25 13.56
C PRO A 84 11.76 21.53 14.77
N SER A 85 10.97 21.01 15.70
CA SER A 85 11.53 20.31 16.87
C SER A 85 11.91 18.85 16.58
N LEU A 86 11.39 18.26 15.51
CA LEU A 86 11.76 16.91 15.10
C LEU A 86 13.22 16.82 14.67
N LYS A 87 13.76 17.88 14.00
CA LYS A 87 15.18 17.95 13.65
C LYS A 87 16.09 17.77 14.87
N GLU A 88 15.77 18.45 15.99
CA GLU A 88 16.56 18.41 17.23
C GLU A 88 16.46 17.06 17.96
N ILE A 89 15.38 16.31 17.72
CA ILE A 89 15.19 14.97 18.29
C ILE A 89 15.97 13.92 17.47
N LEU A 90 15.99 14.06 16.15
CA LEU A 90 16.67 13.12 15.26
C LEU A 90 18.17 13.31 15.21
N PHE A 91 18.64 14.54 15.39
CA PHE A 91 20.06 14.91 15.27
C PHE A 91 20.54 15.74 16.43
N GLN A 92 21.77 15.47 16.89
CA GLN A 92 22.43 16.27 17.90
C GLN A 92 23.81 16.77 17.41
N PRO A 93 24.29 17.92 17.91
CA PRO A 93 25.59 18.45 17.54
C PRO A 93 26.73 17.50 17.93
N LEU A 94 27.65 17.20 17.00
CA LEU A 94 28.84 16.40 17.24
C LEU A 94 30.12 17.29 17.28
N ARG A 95 30.30 18.09 16.24
CA ARG A 95 31.41 19.04 16.07
C ARG A 95 30.96 20.18 15.15
N PRO A 96 31.69 21.30 15.09
CA PRO A 96 31.27 22.44 14.27
C PRO A 96 30.92 22.05 12.84
N GLY A 97 29.68 22.28 12.41
CA GLY A 97 29.14 21.96 11.07
C GLY A 97 28.79 20.48 10.84
N TYR A 98 28.81 19.64 11.91
CA TYR A 98 28.52 18.23 11.82
C TYR A 98 27.62 17.77 12.96
N LEU A 99 26.64 16.95 12.63
CA LEU A 99 25.66 16.35 13.53
C LEU A 99 25.92 14.85 13.66
N CYS A 100 25.35 14.22 14.67
CA CYS A 100 25.23 12.77 14.75
C CYS A 100 23.77 12.39 15.02
N PRO A 101 23.36 11.15 14.66
CA PRO A 101 22.03 10.67 15.00
C PRO A 101 21.84 10.66 16.52
N ALA A 102 20.68 11.10 16.98
CA ALA A 102 20.28 11.07 18.38
C ALA A 102 19.36 9.88 18.70
N VAL A 103 18.92 9.15 17.67
CA VAL A 103 18.08 7.95 17.75
C VAL A 103 18.68 6.83 16.91
N ASP A 104 18.42 5.59 17.27
CA ASP A 104 18.84 4.44 16.49
C ASP A 104 18.08 4.39 15.16
N LYS A 105 18.73 3.88 14.10
CA LYS A 105 18.12 3.82 12.76
C LYS A 105 16.79 3.07 12.71
N ASP A 106 16.64 2.05 13.53
CA ASP A 106 15.40 1.25 13.61
C ASP A 106 14.26 2.02 14.33
N GLU A 107 14.58 3.08 15.06
CA GLU A 107 13.62 3.91 15.77
C GLU A 107 13.23 5.19 15.00
N VAL A 108 13.90 5.51 13.90
CA VAL A 108 13.65 6.74 13.11
C VAL A 108 12.18 6.83 12.70
N VAL A 109 11.62 5.77 12.10
CA VAL A 109 10.22 5.76 11.64
C VAL A 109 9.25 6.00 12.80
N SER A 110 9.41 5.26 13.90
CA SER A 110 8.54 5.37 15.07
C SER A 110 8.68 6.75 15.75
N THR A 111 9.86 7.32 15.75
CA THR A 111 10.11 8.67 16.28
C THR A 111 9.40 9.73 15.46
N ILE A 112 9.44 9.65 14.14
CA ILE A 112 8.77 10.58 13.24
C ILE A 112 7.25 10.45 13.40
N THR A 113 6.70 9.25 13.27
CA THR A 113 5.24 9.03 13.26
C THR A 113 4.57 9.29 14.60
N SER A 114 5.28 9.13 15.72
CA SER A 114 4.77 9.44 17.06
C SER A 114 4.99 10.90 17.49
N HIS A 115 5.70 11.70 16.67
CA HIS A 115 6.04 13.07 17.03
C HIS A 115 4.82 13.99 17.02
N PRO A 116 4.64 14.88 18.05
CA PRO A 116 3.47 15.76 18.13
C PRO A 116 3.30 16.71 16.92
N GLU A 117 4.38 17.11 16.25
CA GLU A 117 4.30 17.94 15.04
C GLU A 117 3.79 17.14 13.85
N PHE A 118 4.17 15.88 13.72
CA PHE A 118 3.66 14.99 12.68
C PHE A 118 2.17 14.67 12.90
N ILE A 119 1.77 14.39 14.15
CA ILE A 119 0.35 14.19 14.49
C ILE A 119 -0.48 15.46 14.18
N ARG A 120 0.04 16.64 14.54
CA ARG A 120 -0.65 17.91 14.19
C ARG A 120 -0.76 18.14 12.69
N HIS A 121 0.21 17.68 11.91
CA HIS A 121 0.12 17.75 10.45
C HIS A 121 -0.93 16.78 9.91
N ALA A 122 -1.07 15.58 10.48
CA ALA A 122 -2.19 14.67 10.20
C ALA A 122 -3.55 15.34 10.48
N ASP A 123 -3.69 16.00 11.63
CA ASP A 123 -4.90 16.78 11.96
C ASP A 123 -5.21 17.85 10.90
N GLN A 124 -4.21 18.51 10.32
CA GLN A 124 -4.41 19.49 9.24
C GLN A 124 -4.90 18.84 7.94
N VAL A 125 -4.43 17.66 7.62
CA VAL A 125 -4.91 16.85 6.47
C VAL A 125 -6.36 16.46 6.70
N ASP A 126 -6.68 15.96 7.89
CA ASP A 126 -8.04 15.57 8.28
C ASP A 126 -9.01 16.76 8.24
N ASP A 127 -8.61 17.90 8.75
CA ASP A 127 -9.40 19.13 8.71
C ASP A 127 -9.65 19.61 7.27
N ALA A 128 -8.65 19.53 6.40
CA ALA A 128 -8.81 19.91 4.99
C ALA A 128 -9.80 18.95 4.29
N TYR A 129 -9.64 17.64 4.51
CA TYR A 129 -10.56 16.65 3.99
C TYR A 129 -11.98 16.83 4.51
N ALA A 130 -12.14 17.11 5.81
CA ALA A 130 -13.45 17.32 6.44
C ALA A 130 -14.17 18.54 5.86
N ARG A 131 -13.48 19.67 5.64
CA ARG A 131 -14.06 20.85 5.02
C ARG A 131 -14.55 20.57 3.59
N TRP A 132 -13.71 19.95 2.78
CA TRP A 132 -14.09 19.54 1.43
C TRP A 132 -15.31 18.61 1.46
N LYS A 133 -15.26 17.58 2.29
CA LYS A 133 -16.34 16.60 2.46
C LYS A 133 -17.66 17.27 2.82
N GLU A 134 -17.65 18.18 3.82
CA GLU A 134 -18.85 18.93 4.22
C GLU A 134 -19.44 19.71 3.06
N THR A 135 -18.58 20.37 2.26
CA THR A 135 -18.98 21.21 1.14
C THR A 135 -19.64 20.38 0.02
N VAL A 136 -19.11 19.19 -0.29
CA VAL A 136 -19.58 18.40 -1.44
C VAL A 136 -20.65 17.37 -1.09
N THR A 137 -20.85 17.07 0.21
CA THR A 137 -21.77 16.02 0.67
C THR A 137 -23.20 16.23 0.13
N HIS A 138 -23.71 17.49 0.16
CA HIS A 138 -25.04 17.76 -0.32
C HIS A 138 -25.21 17.43 -1.81
N ASP A 139 -24.25 17.81 -2.64
CA ASP A 139 -24.29 17.55 -4.09
C ASP A 139 -24.27 16.04 -4.37
N LEU A 140 -23.47 15.27 -3.60
CA LEU A 140 -23.32 13.83 -3.77
C LEU A 140 -24.48 13.04 -3.18
N MET A 141 -25.20 13.58 -2.19
CA MET A 141 -26.38 12.93 -1.58
C MET A 141 -27.68 13.18 -2.36
N GLU A 142 -27.71 14.20 -3.24
CA GLU A 142 -28.92 14.60 -3.95
C GLU A 142 -28.76 14.52 -5.49
N LEU A 143 -28.02 13.50 -5.96
CA LEU A 143 -27.85 13.25 -7.39
C LEU A 143 -29.20 13.00 -8.08
N SER A 144 -29.39 13.60 -9.25
CA SER A 144 -30.59 13.50 -10.07
C SER A 144 -30.25 13.53 -11.57
N ARG A 145 -31.26 13.29 -12.42
CA ARG A 145 -31.09 13.31 -13.89
C ARG A 145 -30.67 14.68 -14.47
N ASP A 146 -30.86 15.75 -13.71
CA ASP A 146 -30.52 17.10 -14.15
C ASP A 146 -29.02 17.41 -13.95
N ILE A 147 -28.33 16.58 -13.16
CA ILE A 147 -26.90 16.76 -12.90
C ILE A 147 -26.08 16.21 -14.06
N GLN A 148 -25.13 17.00 -14.53
CA GLN A 148 -24.14 16.57 -15.51
C GLN A 148 -22.88 16.04 -14.78
N PRO A 149 -22.57 14.72 -14.89
CA PRO A 149 -21.43 14.15 -14.17
C PRO A 149 -20.10 14.83 -14.44
N LYS A 150 -19.90 15.36 -15.65
CA LYS A 150 -18.69 16.11 -16.01
C LYS A 150 -18.57 17.45 -15.26
N GLU A 151 -19.68 18.14 -15.05
CA GLU A 151 -19.69 19.39 -14.29
C GLU A 151 -19.53 19.13 -12.80
N LEU A 152 -20.13 18.02 -12.32
CA LEU A 152 -19.97 17.58 -10.94
C LEU A 152 -18.50 17.30 -10.60
N VAL A 153 -17.81 16.45 -11.39
CA VAL A 153 -16.39 16.13 -11.11
C VAL A 153 -15.52 17.36 -11.19
N ALA A 154 -15.73 18.25 -12.17
CA ALA A 154 -15.00 19.50 -12.26
C ALA A 154 -15.18 20.36 -11.00
N LYS A 155 -16.43 20.49 -10.50
CA LYS A 155 -16.73 21.25 -9.29
C LYS A 155 -16.05 20.66 -8.04
N ILE A 156 -16.24 19.37 -7.79
CA ILE A 156 -15.74 18.74 -6.56
C ILE A 156 -14.21 18.64 -6.55
N SER A 157 -13.57 18.49 -7.72
CA SER A 157 -12.12 18.44 -7.83
C SER A 157 -11.46 19.80 -7.66
N GLU A 158 -12.06 20.90 -8.15
CA GLU A 158 -11.56 22.25 -7.89
C GLU A 158 -11.66 22.61 -6.40
N LEU A 159 -12.77 22.27 -5.75
CA LEU A 159 -12.93 22.48 -4.30
C LEU A 159 -11.88 21.69 -3.51
N LEU A 160 -11.53 20.47 -3.95
CA LEU A 160 -10.49 19.67 -3.32
C LEU A 160 -9.11 20.33 -3.44
N LEU A 161 -8.78 20.84 -4.63
CA LEU A 161 -7.54 21.59 -4.87
C LEU A 161 -7.43 22.83 -3.98
N ASP A 162 -8.54 23.55 -3.78
CA ASP A 162 -8.58 24.76 -2.96
C ASP A 162 -8.38 24.44 -1.48
N ASP A 163 -9.07 23.42 -0.94
CA ASP A 163 -8.97 23.02 0.45
C ASP A 163 -7.59 22.48 0.84
N PHE A 164 -6.91 21.81 -0.12
CA PHE A 164 -5.55 21.28 0.08
C PHE A 164 -4.43 22.23 -0.33
N ALA A 165 -4.75 23.39 -0.89
CA ALA A 165 -3.73 24.37 -1.35
C ALA A 165 -2.79 24.88 -0.26
N GLN A 166 -3.23 24.86 1.01
CA GLN A 166 -2.47 25.36 2.16
C GLN A 166 -1.94 24.25 3.08
N VAL A 167 -2.14 22.98 2.75
CA VAL A 167 -1.59 21.86 3.53
C VAL A 167 -0.12 21.68 3.12
N PRO A 168 0.83 21.92 4.04
CA PRO A 168 2.25 21.84 3.70
C PRO A 168 2.65 20.40 3.42
N LEU A 169 3.74 20.18 2.71
CA LEU A 169 4.32 18.88 2.34
C LEU A 169 3.40 17.97 1.49
N LEU A 170 2.13 18.26 1.35
CA LEU A 170 1.25 17.57 0.42
C LEU A 170 1.14 18.37 -0.88
N ASN A 171 1.41 17.71 -1.99
CA ASN A 171 1.16 18.29 -3.30
C ASN A 171 -0.34 18.19 -3.60
N LYS A 172 -1.03 19.32 -3.68
CA LYS A 172 -2.46 19.37 -3.97
C LYS A 172 -2.86 18.64 -5.28
N TYR A 173 -1.95 18.55 -6.23
CA TYR A 173 -2.20 17.84 -7.48
C TYR A 173 -2.16 16.31 -7.30
N ASP A 174 -1.37 15.80 -6.37
CA ASP A 174 -1.40 14.37 -6.04
C ASP A 174 -2.73 14.00 -5.35
N VAL A 175 -3.22 14.90 -4.48
CA VAL A 175 -4.57 14.76 -3.87
C VAL A 175 -5.68 14.82 -4.93
N TYR A 176 -5.56 15.72 -5.90
CA TYR A 176 -6.46 15.80 -7.05
C TYR A 176 -6.47 14.50 -7.87
N GLU A 177 -5.31 13.89 -8.10
CA GLU A 177 -5.21 12.62 -8.85
C GLU A 177 -5.92 11.47 -8.14
N VAL A 178 -5.87 11.39 -6.80
CA VAL A 178 -6.64 10.40 -6.04
C VAL A 178 -8.13 10.46 -6.39
N LEU A 179 -8.69 11.66 -6.45
CA LEU A 179 -10.08 11.83 -6.85
C LEU A 179 -10.30 11.46 -8.32
N MET A 180 -9.41 11.88 -9.22
CA MET A 180 -9.58 11.65 -10.66
C MET A 180 -9.42 10.17 -11.06
N GLU A 181 -8.46 9.47 -10.45
CA GLU A 181 -8.32 8.02 -10.65
C GLU A 181 -9.53 7.28 -10.10
N TYR A 182 -9.95 7.57 -8.87
CA TYR A 182 -11.12 6.94 -8.28
C TYR A 182 -12.40 7.24 -9.06
N TRP A 183 -12.54 8.48 -9.57
CA TRP A 183 -13.62 8.87 -10.47
C TRP A 183 -13.62 8.00 -11.73
N ALA A 184 -12.49 7.92 -12.41
CA ALA A 184 -12.39 7.18 -13.67
C ALA A 184 -12.59 5.67 -13.51
N GLU A 185 -12.17 5.09 -12.39
CA GLU A 185 -12.24 3.65 -12.16
C GLU A 185 -13.60 3.18 -11.61
N THR A 186 -14.25 4.01 -10.81
CA THR A 186 -15.42 3.57 -10.03
C THR A 186 -16.54 4.62 -9.98
N MET A 187 -16.25 5.83 -9.50
CA MET A 187 -17.27 6.79 -9.10
C MET A 187 -18.08 7.31 -10.29
N GLN A 188 -17.46 7.42 -11.46
CA GLN A 188 -18.13 7.86 -12.68
C GLN A 188 -19.31 6.95 -13.05
N ASP A 189 -19.11 5.65 -13.08
CA ASP A 189 -20.14 4.68 -13.43
C ASP A 189 -21.26 4.67 -12.38
N ASP A 190 -20.89 4.78 -11.10
CA ASP A 190 -21.86 4.89 -10.00
C ASP A 190 -22.74 6.15 -10.14
N VAL A 191 -22.11 7.32 -10.41
CA VAL A 191 -22.83 8.58 -10.60
C VAL A 191 -23.77 8.52 -11.80
N TYR A 192 -23.32 7.94 -12.92
CA TYR A 192 -24.19 7.73 -14.08
C TYR A 192 -25.37 6.81 -13.73
N ALA A 193 -25.12 5.71 -13.02
CA ALA A 193 -26.19 4.80 -12.59
C ALA A 193 -27.21 5.50 -11.69
N VAL A 194 -26.75 6.27 -10.70
CA VAL A 194 -27.64 7.02 -9.80
C VAL A 194 -28.40 8.12 -10.55
N CYS A 195 -27.75 8.88 -11.43
CA CYS A 195 -28.41 9.93 -12.21
C CYS A 195 -29.50 9.35 -13.14
N TYR A 196 -29.29 8.16 -13.69
CA TYR A 196 -30.22 7.55 -14.64
C TYR A 196 -31.34 6.73 -13.95
N ASP A 197 -30.97 5.83 -13.01
CA ASP A 197 -31.85 4.87 -12.37
C ASP A 197 -32.28 5.27 -10.95
N GLY A 198 -31.68 6.32 -10.38
CA GLY A 198 -31.89 6.75 -9.00
C GLY A 198 -31.08 5.91 -8.00
N TYR A 199 -31.11 6.29 -6.72
CA TYR A 199 -30.47 5.54 -5.65
C TYR A 199 -31.06 4.14 -5.44
N GLU A 200 -32.27 3.87 -5.98
CA GLU A 200 -32.89 2.55 -6.02
C GLU A 200 -31.99 1.49 -6.68
N ALA A 201 -31.12 1.89 -7.60
CA ALA A 201 -30.11 1.01 -8.22
C ALA A 201 -29.20 0.30 -7.17
N GLY A 202 -29.06 0.86 -5.97
CA GLY A 202 -28.34 0.24 -4.86
C GLY A 202 -28.96 -1.05 -4.32
N ARG A 203 -30.20 -1.37 -4.69
CA ARG A 203 -30.87 -2.64 -4.37
C ARG A 203 -30.62 -3.75 -5.39
N GLU A 204 -30.05 -3.39 -6.53
CA GLU A 204 -29.87 -4.33 -7.64
C GLU A 204 -28.59 -5.15 -7.46
N ILE A 205 -28.73 -6.44 -7.74
CA ILE A 205 -27.62 -7.40 -7.76
C ILE A 205 -27.44 -7.99 -9.15
N ALA A 206 -26.22 -8.32 -9.50
CA ALA A 206 -25.86 -9.00 -10.73
C ALA A 206 -25.35 -10.40 -10.41
N TYR A 207 -25.98 -11.42 -10.99
CA TYR A 207 -25.52 -12.80 -10.80
C TYR A 207 -24.37 -13.14 -11.70
N GLU A 208 -23.36 -13.78 -11.12
CA GLU A 208 -22.27 -14.41 -11.85
C GLU A 208 -22.63 -15.86 -12.17
N TYR A 209 -22.42 -16.26 -13.42
CA TYR A 209 -22.69 -17.60 -13.89
C TYR A 209 -21.40 -18.38 -14.12
N VAL A 210 -21.43 -19.69 -13.85
CA VAL A 210 -20.31 -20.58 -14.14
C VAL A 210 -20.11 -20.65 -15.65
N THR A 211 -18.89 -20.33 -16.12
CA THR A 211 -18.50 -20.49 -17.52
C THR A 211 -17.88 -21.87 -17.75
N LYS A 212 -18.20 -22.50 -18.89
CA LYS A 212 -17.55 -23.74 -19.35
C LYS A 212 -16.87 -23.49 -20.69
N LYS A 213 -15.63 -24.00 -20.82
CA LYS A 213 -14.91 -23.98 -22.07
C LYS A 213 -15.51 -25.03 -23.01
N LYS A 214 -16.06 -24.61 -24.14
CA LYS A 214 -16.57 -25.48 -25.21
C LYS A 214 -15.71 -25.27 -26.46
N LYS A 215 -15.28 -26.36 -27.08
CA LYS A 215 -14.62 -26.30 -28.39
C LYS A 215 -15.69 -26.22 -29.47
N GLU A 216 -15.70 -25.15 -30.25
CA GLU A 216 -16.56 -24.96 -31.42
C GLU A 216 -15.72 -24.46 -32.59
N ASN A 217 -15.79 -25.16 -33.70
CA ASN A 217 -15.00 -24.86 -34.92
C ASN A 217 -13.48 -24.75 -34.72
N GLY A 218 -12.90 -25.54 -33.80
CA GLY A 218 -11.46 -25.52 -33.48
C GLY A 218 -11.02 -24.39 -32.56
N GLN A 219 -11.89 -23.46 -32.17
CA GLN A 219 -11.65 -22.42 -31.19
C GLN A 219 -12.29 -22.78 -29.85
N THR A 220 -11.61 -22.45 -28.76
CA THR A 220 -12.14 -22.62 -27.42
C THR A 220 -12.95 -21.35 -27.06
N ILE A 221 -14.27 -21.49 -26.96
CA ILE A 221 -15.17 -20.43 -26.54
C ILE A 221 -15.64 -20.69 -25.11
N GLU A 222 -15.81 -19.62 -24.32
CA GLU A 222 -16.40 -19.68 -22.99
C GLU A 222 -17.92 -19.51 -23.11
N VAL A 223 -18.66 -20.51 -22.64
CA VAL A 223 -20.13 -20.49 -22.65
C VAL A 223 -20.62 -20.38 -21.21
N LYS A 224 -21.47 -19.38 -20.94
CA LYS A 224 -22.16 -19.24 -19.66
C LYS A 224 -23.15 -20.41 -19.46
N THR A 225 -23.15 -20.97 -18.26
CA THR A 225 -24.11 -22.01 -17.86
C THR A 225 -25.22 -21.38 -17.00
N ASP A 226 -26.33 -22.08 -16.80
CA ASP A 226 -27.43 -21.63 -15.93
C ASP A 226 -27.10 -21.75 -14.42
N LYS A 227 -25.88 -22.19 -14.06
CA LYS A 227 -25.46 -22.32 -12.66
C LYS A 227 -24.89 -21.00 -12.16
N ILE A 228 -25.52 -20.46 -11.12
CA ILE A 228 -25.02 -19.29 -10.41
C ILE A 228 -23.77 -19.68 -9.65
N LYS A 229 -22.70 -18.89 -9.84
CA LYS A 229 -21.42 -19.01 -9.12
C LYS A 229 -21.42 -18.11 -7.89
N GLY A 230 -22.04 -16.93 -7.98
CA GLY A 230 -22.16 -15.91 -6.97
C GLY A 230 -22.98 -14.74 -7.46
N PHE A 231 -22.97 -13.67 -6.72
CA PHE A 231 -23.55 -12.38 -7.14
C PHE A 231 -22.71 -11.22 -6.62
N GLU A 232 -22.89 -10.05 -7.22
CA GLU A 232 -22.31 -8.80 -6.77
C GLU A 232 -23.38 -7.70 -6.83
N GLY A 233 -23.32 -6.71 -5.94
CA GLY A 233 -24.17 -5.54 -6.04
C GLY A 233 -23.76 -4.64 -7.19
N LYS A 234 -24.71 -4.08 -7.92
CA LYS A 234 -24.40 -3.22 -9.06
C LYS A 234 -23.77 -1.90 -8.64
N LEU A 235 -24.29 -1.29 -7.59
CA LEU A 235 -23.84 0.01 -7.08
C LEU A 235 -23.07 -0.13 -5.77
N LEU A 236 -23.55 -0.99 -4.88
CA LEU A 236 -22.96 -1.23 -3.56
C LEU A 236 -22.27 -2.60 -3.54
N PRO A 237 -20.94 -2.66 -3.36
CA PRO A 237 -20.23 -3.94 -3.27
C PRO A 237 -20.77 -4.82 -2.14
N LYS A 238 -20.85 -6.13 -2.39
CA LYS A 238 -21.26 -7.14 -1.42
C LYS A 238 -20.47 -7.07 -0.11
N ALA A 239 -19.15 -6.84 -0.21
CA ALA A 239 -18.28 -6.70 0.96
C ALA A 239 -18.67 -5.53 1.86
N LEU A 240 -19.07 -4.40 1.28
CA LEU A 240 -19.52 -3.22 2.02
C LEU A 240 -20.79 -3.51 2.82
N ILE A 241 -21.79 -4.14 2.19
CA ILE A 241 -23.03 -4.54 2.85
C ILE A 241 -22.75 -5.56 3.97
N ALA A 242 -21.84 -6.51 3.72
CA ALA A 242 -21.43 -7.50 4.71
C ALA A 242 -20.78 -6.84 5.93
N ALA A 243 -19.83 -5.94 5.72
CA ALA A 243 -19.16 -5.23 6.80
C ALA A 243 -20.13 -4.39 7.64
N HIS A 244 -21.04 -3.67 7.00
CA HIS A 244 -21.97 -2.77 7.69
C HIS A 244 -23.07 -3.53 8.47
N PHE A 245 -23.71 -4.55 7.89
CA PHE A 245 -24.88 -5.20 8.51
C PHE A 245 -24.58 -6.54 9.16
N PHE A 246 -23.48 -7.22 8.77
CA PHE A 246 -23.15 -8.57 9.19
C PHE A 246 -21.70 -8.67 9.70
N GLY A 247 -21.21 -7.61 10.37
CA GLY A 247 -19.84 -7.54 10.85
C GLY A 247 -19.40 -8.69 11.76
N GLU A 248 -20.34 -9.28 12.56
CA GLU A 248 -20.05 -10.46 13.38
C GLU A 248 -19.85 -11.72 12.52
N ASP A 249 -20.63 -11.88 11.45
CA ASP A 249 -20.46 -13.01 10.52
C ASP A 249 -19.14 -12.87 9.74
N VAL A 250 -18.75 -11.65 9.35
CA VAL A 250 -17.46 -11.35 8.70
C VAL A 250 -16.30 -11.68 9.64
N LYS A 251 -16.33 -11.20 10.89
CA LYS A 251 -15.30 -11.53 11.89
C LYS A 251 -15.20 -13.03 12.17
N ALA A 252 -16.32 -13.73 12.24
CA ALA A 252 -16.34 -15.19 12.40
C ALA A 252 -15.68 -15.90 11.21
N LEU A 253 -15.96 -15.42 9.99
CA LEU A 253 -15.35 -15.94 8.76
C LEU A 253 -13.83 -15.69 8.73
N ASP A 254 -13.38 -14.49 9.10
CA ASP A 254 -11.97 -14.15 9.16
C ASP A 254 -11.23 -14.96 10.25
N THR A 255 -11.88 -15.22 11.37
CA THR A 255 -11.35 -16.13 12.40
C THR A 255 -11.15 -17.55 11.86
N LEU A 256 -12.13 -18.08 11.11
CA LEU A 256 -12.00 -19.41 10.49
C LEU A 256 -10.89 -19.45 9.43
N ARG A 257 -10.72 -18.38 8.66
CA ARG A 257 -9.61 -18.25 7.70
C ARG A 257 -8.27 -18.22 8.39
N GLY A 258 -8.11 -17.41 9.44
CA GLY A 258 -6.90 -17.38 10.25
C GLY A 258 -6.54 -18.75 10.86
N GLN A 259 -7.54 -19.49 11.37
CA GLN A 259 -7.34 -20.86 11.86
C GLN A 259 -6.95 -21.84 10.75
N LEU A 260 -7.46 -21.67 9.54
CA LEU A 260 -7.06 -22.46 8.38
C LEU A 260 -5.60 -22.18 8.01
N ASP A 261 -5.20 -20.90 7.98
CA ASP A 261 -3.83 -20.48 7.65
C ASP A 261 -2.82 -21.04 8.69
N GLU A 262 -3.16 -20.96 9.98
CA GLU A 262 -2.33 -21.56 11.05
C GLU A 262 -2.15 -23.08 10.89
N VAL A 263 -3.23 -23.80 10.55
CA VAL A 263 -3.17 -25.25 10.32
C VAL A 263 -2.37 -25.58 9.07
N SER A 264 -2.53 -24.79 8.00
CA SER A 264 -1.77 -24.96 6.76
C SER A 264 -0.27 -24.72 6.97
N ALA A 265 0.10 -23.68 7.71
CA ALA A 265 1.50 -23.41 8.07
C ALA A 265 2.12 -24.55 8.90
N LYS A 266 1.39 -25.10 9.88
CA LYS A 266 1.85 -26.27 10.66
C LYS A 266 2.00 -27.55 9.82
N LEU A 267 1.12 -27.73 8.82
CA LEU A 267 1.26 -28.85 7.88
C LEU A 267 2.52 -28.72 7.02
N GLU A 268 2.83 -27.51 6.55
CA GLU A 268 4.05 -27.23 5.79
C GLU A 268 5.30 -27.44 6.66
N GLU A 269 5.32 -26.88 7.88
CA GLU A 269 6.42 -27.04 8.85
C GLU A 269 6.71 -28.52 9.14
N LEU A 270 5.68 -29.30 9.50
CA LEU A 270 5.83 -30.74 9.75
C LEU A 270 6.29 -31.54 8.51
N ALA A 271 5.85 -31.11 7.31
CA ALA A 271 6.27 -31.72 6.06
C ALA A 271 7.74 -31.44 5.75
N GLU A 272 8.20 -30.20 6.01
CA GLU A 272 9.61 -29.81 5.82
C GLU A 272 10.52 -30.49 6.84
N GLU A 273 10.15 -30.46 8.13
CA GLU A 273 10.95 -31.08 9.20
C GLU A 273 11.14 -32.59 9.00
N ASN A 274 10.13 -33.28 8.47
CA ASN A 274 10.12 -34.74 8.37
C ASN A 274 10.27 -35.29 6.95
N GLY A 275 10.39 -34.39 5.93
CA GLY A 275 10.38 -34.77 4.52
C GLY A 275 11.74 -35.08 3.88
N GLY A 276 12.87 -34.90 4.60
CA GLY A 276 14.22 -35.17 4.07
C GLY A 276 14.49 -36.68 3.86
N GLU A 277 15.62 -37.04 3.20
CA GLU A 277 16.02 -38.45 2.95
C GLU A 277 16.11 -39.29 4.24
N ASP A 278 16.50 -38.65 5.35
CA ASP A 278 16.56 -39.24 6.69
C ASP A 278 15.33 -38.88 7.57
N GLY A 279 14.34 -38.21 7.02
CA GLY A 279 13.15 -37.74 7.74
C GLY A 279 12.15 -38.87 8.01
N LEU A 280 11.26 -38.63 8.98
CA LEU A 280 10.24 -39.60 9.38
C LEU A 280 9.24 -39.93 8.25
N PHE A 281 9.11 -39.04 7.26
CA PHE A 281 8.20 -39.21 6.10
C PHE A 281 8.93 -39.69 4.83
N ALA A 282 10.24 -39.99 4.90
CA ALA A 282 11.06 -40.42 3.76
C ALA A 282 10.53 -41.65 3.00
N GLN A 283 9.75 -42.49 3.64
CA GLN A 283 9.18 -43.72 3.04
C GLN A 283 7.78 -43.49 2.40
N LEU A 284 7.29 -42.24 2.35
CA LEU A 284 5.99 -41.91 1.78
C LEU A 284 6.17 -41.32 0.38
N ASP A 285 5.43 -41.82 -0.60
CA ASP A 285 5.42 -41.29 -1.96
C ASP A 285 4.70 -39.90 -2.03
N ASP A 286 3.72 -39.71 -1.14
CA ASP A 286 3.00 -38.44 -0.98
C ASP A 286 2.41 -38.35 0.46
N LEU A 287 2.08 -37.08 0.85
CA LEU A 287 1.48 -36.79 2.15
C LEU A 287 -0.06 -36.70 2.07
N LYS A 288 -0.67 -37.48 1.18
CA LYS A 288 -2.12 -37.57 1.12
C LYS A 288 -2.70 -38.43 2.25
N LYS A 289 -3.90 -38.05 2.67
CA LYS A 289 -4.62 -38.74 3.76
C LYS A 289 -4.68 -40.25 3.61
N ALA A 290 -4.84 -40.78 2.38
CA ALA A 290 -4.90 -42.23 2.11
C ALA A 290 -3.55 -42.90 2.37
N THR A 291 -2.46 -42.32 1.88
CA THR A 291 -1.09 -42.83 2.04
C THR A 291 -0.66 -42.81 3.50
N ILE A 292 -0.91 -41.69 4.20
CA ILE A 292 -0.62 -41.59 5.64
C ILE A 292 -1.44 -42.58 6.45
N SER A 293 -2.73 -42.76 6.17
CA SER A 293 -3.59 -43.73 6.87
C SER A 293 -3.11 -45.15 6.66
N ALA A 294 -2.64 -45.53 5.47
CA ALA A 294 -2.06 -46.86 5.18
C ALA A 294 -0.76 -47.06 5.97
N ARG A 295 0.13 -46.07 6.00
CA ARG A 295 1.40 -46.13 6.74
C ARG A 295 1.16 -46.27 8.26
N ILE A 296 0.28 -45.45 8.84
CA ILE A 296 -0.11 -45.55 10.26
C ILE A 296 -0.58 -46.97 10.60
N LYS A 297 -1.39 -47.58 9.74
CA LYS A 297 -1.85 -48.97 9.97
C LYS A 297 -0.71 -49.98 9.93
N ALA A 298 0.26 -49.81 9.02
CA ALA A 298 1.40 -50.71 8.87
C ALA A 298 2.34 -50.67 10.08
N ILE A 299 2.64 -49.46 10.60
CA ILE A 299 3.64 -49.28 11.68
C ILE A 299 3.04 -49.29 13.09
N LYS A 300 1.70 -49.39 13.23
CA LYS A 300 0.99 -49.26 14.53
C LYS A 300 1.51 -50.19 15.64
N LYS A 301 2.06 -51.34 15.27
CA LYS A 301 2.55 -52.35 16.22
C LYS A 301 4.09 -52.42 16.31
N ASP A 302 4.79 -51.55 15.58
CA ASP A 302 6.25 -51.49 15.55
C ASP A 302 6.77 -50.56 16.66
N PRO A 303 7.48 -51.09 17.68
CA PRO A 303 8.02 -50.23 18.75
C PRO A 303 9.12 -49.26 18.26
N ALA A 304 9.81 -49.61 17.15
CA ALA A 304 10.87 -48.78 16.60
C ALA A 304 10.33 -47.56 15.83
N ALA A 305 9.09 -47.63 15.34
CA ALA A 305 8.44 -46.55 14.57
C ALA A 305 7.57 -45.62 15.43
N LYS A 306 7.84 -45.51 16.74
CA LYS A 306 6.98 -44.76 17.67
C LYS A 306 6.95 -43.24 17.35
N GLU A 307 8.10 -42.65 16.97
CA GLU A 307 8.21 -41.23 16.62
C GLU A 307 7.53 -40.96 15.29
N GLU A 308 7.78 -41.77 14.25
CA GLU A 308 7.10 -41.69 12.96
C GLU A 308 5.57 -41.83 13.14
N LEU A 309 5.11 -42.74 13.98
CA LEU A 309 3.68 -42.88 14.23
C LEU A 309 3.05 -41.66 14.91
N ALA A 310 3.79 -40.99 15.80
CA ALA A 310 3.33 -39.79 16.46
C ALA A 310 3.21 -38.61 15.46
N ALA A 311 4.25 -38.36 14.67
CA ALA A 311 4.28 -37.32 13.65
C ALA A 311 3.20 -37.56 12.58
N LEU A 312 3.02 -38.80 12.11
CA LEU A 312 1.96 -39.10 11.12
C LEU A 312 0.54 -38.93 11.68
N LYS A 313 0.32 -39.20 12.96
CA LYS A 313 -0.99 -38.95 13.60
C LYS A 313 -1.25 -37.48 13.75
N GLU A 314 -0.25 -36.70 14.12
CA GLU A 314 -0.35 -35.26 14.22
C GLU A 314 -0.67 -34.63 12.83
N TYR A 315 0.10 -35.00 11.82
CA TYR A 315 -0.14 -34.59 10.44
C TYR A 315 -1.55 -34.96 9.95
N MET A 316 -2.01 -36.16 10.24
CA MET A 316 -3.38 -36.64 9.92
C MET A 316 -4.45 -35.75 10.61
N SER A 317 -4.22 -35.44 11.90
CA SER A 317 -5.14 -34.57 12.67
C SER A 317 -5.24 -33.17 12.08
N LEU A 318 -4.10 -32.64 11.64
CA LEU A 318 -4.05 -31.31 10.96
C LEU A 318 -4.74 -31.36 9.59
N LEU A 319 -4.57 -32.41 8.79
CA LEU A 319 -5.32 -32.60 7.53
C LEU A 319 -6.84 -32.68 7.76
N ASP A 320 -7.27 -33.31 8.84
CA ASP A 320 -8.68 -33.37 9.21
C ASP A 320 -9.19 -31.99 9.64
N ALA A 321 -8.42 -31.25 10.43
CA ALA A 321 -8.71 -29.89 10.83
C ALA A 321 -8.82 -28.95 9.60
N GLU A 322 -7.84 -29.00 8.70
CA GLU A 322 -7.83 -28.25 7.43
C GLU A 322 -9.10 -28.50 6.61
N SER A 323 -9.47 -29.77 6.43
CA SER A 323 -10.68 -30.14 5.72
C SER A 323 -11.96 -29.64 6.40
N ASN A 324 -11.98 -29.63 7.75
CA ASN A 324 -13.13 -29.15 8.51
C ASN A 324 -13.23 -27.61 8.42
N TYR A 325 -12.14 -26.88 8.54
CA TYR A 325 -12.14 -25.42 8.36
C TYR A 325 -12.55 -25.02 6.94
N LYS A 326 -12.04 -25.68 5.90
CA LYS A 326 -12.47 -25.45 4.51
C LYS A 326 -13.97 -25.65 4.31
N LYS A 327 -14.58 -26.65 4.98
CA LYS A 327 -16.03 -26.87 4.93
C LYS A 327 -16.79 -25.80 5.71
N ALA A 328 -16.29 -25.44 6.90
CA ALA A 328 -16.93 -24.41 7.73
C ALA A 328 -16.89 -23.04 7.05
N ILE A 329 -15.77 -22.66 6.44
CA ILE A 329 -15.65 -21.44 5.65
C ILE A 329 -16.65 -21.42 4.51
N LYS A 330 -16.69 -22.49 3.73
CA LYS A 330 -17.65 -22.59 2.60
C LYS A 330 -19.11 -22.47 3.04
N GLN A 331 -19.44 -23.07 4.20
CA GLN A 331 -20.79 -22.97 4.75
C GLN A 331 -21.08 -21.54 5.23
N ALA A 332 -20.15 -20.93 5.97
CA ALA A 332 -20.29 -19.57 6.47
C ALA A 332 -20.41 -18.54 5.32
N GLU A 333 -19.64 -18.71 4.24
CA GLU A 333 -19.76 -17.90 3.03
C GLU A 333 -21.14 -18.04 2.36
N ALA A 334 -21.64 -19.25 2.23
CA ALA A 334 -22.95 -19.50 1.64
C ALA A 334 -24.11 -18.94 2.51
N ASP A 335 -23.98 -19.06 3.83
CA ASP A 335 -24.96 -18.50 4.77
C ASP A 335 -24.94 -16.96 4.74
N LEU A 336 -23.76 -16.36 4.69
CA LEU A 336 -23.58 -14.91 4.55
C LEU A 336 -24.16 -14.43 3.21
N ASP A 337 -23.84 -15.10 2.10
CA ASP A 337 -24.38 -14.77 0.77
C ASP A 337 -25.92 -14.81 0.77
N THR A 338 -26.51 -15.81 1.42
CA THR A 338 -27.97 -15.89 1.56
C THR A 338 -28.57 -14.72 2.35
N LYS A 339 -27.87 -14.26 3.40
CA LYS A 339 -28.29 -13.09 4.21
C LYS A 339 -28.19 -11.82 3.38
N LEU A 340 -27.10 -11.66 2.64
CA LEU A 340 -26.84 -10.50 1.79
C LEU A 340 -27.85 -10.38 0.66
N GLU A 341 -28.13 -11.48 -0.07
CA GLU A 341 -29.13 -11.50 -1.15
C GLU A 341 -30.52 -11.04 -0.67
N LYS A 342 -30.90 -11.40 0.56
CA LYS A 342 -32.13 -10.95 1.18
C LYS A 342 -32.10 -9.50 1.66
N LYS A 343 -30.92 -8.99 2.04
CA LYS A 343 -30.75 -7.62 2.55
C LYS A 343 -30.85 -6.57 1.45
N TYR A 344 -30.28 -6.80 0.26
CA TYR A 344 -30.26 -5.82 -0.83
C TYR A 344 -31.63 -5.23 -1.15
N PRO A 345 -32.73 -6.01 -1.39
CA PRO A 345 -34.02 -5.46 -1.68
C PRO A 345 -34.67 -4.67 -0.52
N GLN A 346 -34.15 -4.87 0.70
CA GLN A 346 -34.68 -4.23 1.92
C GLN A 346 -33.98 -2.93 2.26
N LEU A 347 -32.91 -2.57 1.54
CA LEU A 347 -32.18 -1.33 1.78
C LEU A 347 -33.09 -0.11 1.56
N THR A 348 -33.11 0.77 2.54
CA THR A 348 -33.80 2.05 2.41
C THR A 348 -32.93 3.03 1.61
N LEU A 349 -33.54 4.04 0.99
CA LEU A 349 -32.80 5.07 0.24
C LEU A 349 -31.79 5.81 1.13
N LYS A 350 -32.10 5.99 2.41
CA LYS A 350 -31.20 6.61 3.37
C LYS A 350 -29.94 5.75 3.61
N GLU A 351 -30.13 4.44 3.79
CA GLU A 351 -29.01 3.49 3.93
C GLU A 351 -28.17 3.46 2.65
N ILE A 352 -28.79 3.42 1.47
CA ILE A 352 -28.06 3.40 0.19
C ILE A 352 -27.22 4.65 0.00
N ARG A 353 -27.77 5.84 0.24
CA ARG A 353 -27.03 7.10 0.15
C ARG A 353 -25.84 7.11 1.11
N HIS A 354 -26.07 6.72 2.35
CA HIS A 354 -25.00 6.66 3.36
C HIS A 354 -23.89 5.68 2.95
N LEU A 355 -24.26 4.44 2.60
CA LEU A 355 -23.30 3.42 2.18
C LEU A 355 -22.50 3.83 0.93
N LEU A 356 -23.18 4.45 -0.04
CA LEU A 356 -22.54 4.87 -1.29
C LEU A 356 -21.60 6.05 -1.09
N VAL A 357 -22.10 7.12 -0.46
CA VAL A 357 -21.39 8.38 -0.36
C VAL A 357 -20.35 8.32 0.78
N GLU A 358 -20.78 7.89 1.97
CA GLU A 358 -19.91 7.92 3.15
C GLU A 358 -18.94 6.72 3.19
N GLU A 359 -19.45 5.51 3.00
CA GLU A 359 -18.65 4.31 3.25
C GLU A 359 -17.93 3.78 1.98
N LYS A 360 -18.45 4.10 0.77
CA LYS A 360 -17.78 3.70 -0.48
C LYS A 360 -16.89 4.83 -1.01
N TRP A 361 -17.48 6.01 -1.30
CA TRP A 361 -16.74 7.08 -1.98
C TRP A 361 -15.81 7.83 -1.04
N PHE A 362 -16.35 8.42 0.02
CA PHE A 362 -15.51 9.21 0.94
C PHE A 362 -14.46 8.35 1.65
N ALA A 363 -14.79 7.13 2.05
CA ALA A 363 -13.80 6.27 2.69
C ALA A 363 -12.65 5.89 1.74
N ALA A 364 -12.94 5.61 0.46
CA ALA A 364 -11.91 5.31 -0.53
C ALA A 364 -11.02 6.52 -0.82
N LEU A 365 -11.62 7.71 -0.98
CA LEU A 365 -10.88 8.95 -1.20
C LEU A 365 -10.02 9.32 0.01
N TYR A 366 -10.57 9.20 1.22
CA TYR A 366 -9.80 9.43 2.44
C TYR A 366 -8.59 8.50 2.54
N SER A 367 -8.78 7.22 2.30
CA SER A 367 -7.67 6.25 2.31
C SER A 367 -6.58 6.57 1.29
N GLY A 368 -6.95 7.06 0.09
CA GLY A 368 -5.98 7.49 -0.91
C GLY A 368 -5.21 8.75 -0.51
N ILE A 369 -5.88 9.71 0.12
CA ILE A 369 -5.24 10.95 0.62
C ILE A 369 -4.34 10.66 1.83
N ASP A 370 -4.79 9.81 2.74
CA ASP A 370 -4.02 9.37 3.90
C ASP A 370 -2.73 8.67 3.48
N ALA A 371 -2.78 7.82 2.44
CA ALA A 371 -1.59 7.20 1.87
C ALA A 371 -0.55 8.23 1.34
N ILE A 372 -1.00 9.38 0.80
CA ILE A 372 -0.08 10.46 0.42
C ILE A 372 0.58 11.06 1.67
N HIS A 373 -0.19 11.29 2.74
CA HIS A 373 0.36 11.77 4.00
C HIS A 373 1.34 10.78 4.64
N GLU A 374 1.01 9.48 4.64
CA GLU A 374 1.95 8.45 5.11
C GLU A 374 3.25 8.44 4.30
N ALA A 375 3.18 8.67 2.97
CA ALA A 375 4.37 8.77 2.12
C ALA A 375 5.33 9.90 2.53
N VAL A 376 4.83 10.99 3.13
CA VAL A 376 5.66 12.07 3.68
C VAL A 376 6.60 11.53 4.78
N SER A 377 6.07 10.74 5.72
CA SER A 377 6.87 10.12 6.79
C SER A 377 7.89 9.11 6.24
N HIS A 378 7.48 8.32 5.23
CA HIS A 378 8.37 7.36 4.58
C HIS A 378 9.52 8.03 3.84
N HIS A 379 9.26 9.13 3.12
CA HIS A 379 10.31 9.88 2.42
C HIS A 379 11.29 10.51 3.40
N LEU A 380 10.78 11.15 4.45
CA LEU A 380 11.62 11.75 5.49
C LEU A 380 12.47 10.69 6.20
N SER A 381 11.86 9.59 6.66
CA SER A 381 12.58 8.52 7.35
C SER A 381 13.61 7.84 6.47
N ALA A 382 13.28 7.57 5.20
CA ALA A 382 14.23 7.01 4.24
C ALA A 382 15.44 7.94 4.03
N ARG A 383 15.21 9.26 3.93
CA ARG A 383 16.30 10.23 3.77
C ARG A 383 17.15 10.33 5.02
N VAL A 384 16.56 10.38 6.20
CA VAL A 384 17.27 10.37 7.48
C VAL A 384 18.12 9.10 7.61
N THR A 385 17.53 7.92 7.37
CA THR A 385 18.24 6.64 7.44
C THR A 385 19.38 6.59 6.43
N GLN A 386 19.17 7.06 5.20
CA GLN A 386 20.21 7.15 4.18
C GLN A 386 21.41 8.01 4.63
N LEU A 387 21.15 9.15 5.27
CA LEU A 387 22.23 10.00 5.80
C LEU A 387 22.96 9.33 6.96
N VAL A 388 22.25 8.66 7.86
CA VAL A 388 22.84 7.90 8.97
C VAL A 388 23.72 6.78 8.44
N GLU A 389 23.24 5.97 7.51
CA GLU A 389 24.00 4.86 6.92
C GLU A 389 25.21 5.33 6.10
N ARG A 390 25.09 6.46 5.39
CA ARG A 390 26.17 7.02 4.57
C ARG A 390 27.40 7.38 5.40
N TYR A 391 27.20 7.90 6.61
CA TYR A 391 28.25 8.39 7.48
C TYR A 391 28.40 7.56 8.77
N GLU A 392 27.89 6.32 8.79
CA GLU A 392 27.88 5.43 9.96
C GLU A 392 29.33 5.08 10.40
N TYR A 393 30.21 4.83 9.43
CA TYR A 393 31.59 4.43 9.71
C TYR A 393 32.58 5.41 9.12
N THR A 394 33.62 5.72 9.89
CA THR A 394 34.78 6.45 9.39
C THR A 394 35.71 5.51 8.63
N LEU A 395 36.57 6.08 7.74
CA LEU A 395 37.57 5.30 7.02
C LEU A 395 38.46 4.51 7.98
N LYS A 396 38.88 5.13 9.10
CA LYS A 396 39.69 4.48 10.11
C LYS A 396 39.00 3.29 10.77
N GLU A 397 37.72 3.41 11.10
CA GLU A 397 36.95 2.29 11.67
C GLU A 397 36.84 1.13 10.69
N CYS A 398 36.63 1.42 9.40
CA CYS A 398 36.62 0.40 8.35
C CYS A 398 37.99 -0.29 8.20
N GLU A 399 39.11 0.47 8.25
CA GLU A 399 40.46 -0.08 8.21
C GLU A 399 40.72 -0.97 9.44
N ASP A 400 40.39 -0.52 10.64
CA ASP A 400 40.55 -1.27 11.88
C ASP A 400 39.72 -2.60 11.86
N GLU A 401 38.48 -2.59 11.28
CA GLU A 401 37.69 -3.80 11.08
C GLU A 401 38.34 -4.78 10.10
N VAL A 402 38.82 -4.29 8.96
CA VAL A 402 39.54 -5.11 7.97
C VAL A 402 40.73 -5.81 8.62
N ASP A 403 41.57 -5.10 9.38
CA ASP A 403 42.70 -5.67 10.10
C ASP A 403 42.29 -6.75 11.11
N GLN A 404 41.17 -6.54 11.82
CA GLN A 404 40.61 -7.54 12.74
C GLN A 404 40.14 -8.79 12.01
N TYR A 405 39.41 -8.64 10.89
CA TYR A 405 38.97 -9.77 10.09
C TYR A 405 40.14 -10.50 9.43
N GLU A 406 41.12 -9.78 8.93
CA GLU A 406 42.35 -10.39 8.38
C GLU A 406 43.04 -11.25 9.43
N THR A 407 43.18 -10.74 10.66
CA THR A 407 43.76 -11.48 11.78
C THR A 407 42.96 -12.74 12.13
N LYS A 408 41.63 -12.64 12.17
CA LYS A 408 40.76 -13.79 12.41
C LYS A 408 40.88 -14.85 11.31
N VAL A 409 40.89 -14.42 10.04
CA VAL A 409 41.03 -15.34 8.90
C VAL A 409 42.39 -16.03 8.94
N LYS A 410 43.48 -15.31 9.18
CA LYS A 410 44.83 -15.88 9.35
C LYS A 410 44.85 -16.95 10.45
N SER A 411 44.29 -16.63 11.62
CA SER A 411 44.21 -17.58 12.75
C SER A 411 43.40 -18.83 12.42
N HIS A 412 42.30 -18.71 11.66
CA HIS A 412 41.51 -19.85 11.22
C HIS A 412 42.27 -20.73 10.21
N LEU A 413 42.97 -20.11 9.25
CA LEU A 413 43.75 -20.81 8.25
C LEU A 413 44.95 -21.55 8.89
N GLU A 414 45.61 -20.93 9.85
CA GLU A 414 46.69 -21.58 10.63
C GLU A 414 46.20 -22.80 11.36
N ARG A 415 44.99 -22.74 12.00
CA ARG A 415 44.35 -23.92 12.64
C ARG A 415 43.99 -25.05 11.64
N MET A 416 43.76 -24.69 10.38
CA MET A 416 43.54 -25.65 9.30
C MET A 416 44.86 -26.18 8.69
N GLY A 417 46.03 -25.73 9.17
CA GLY A 417 47.33 -26.22 8.72
C GLY A 417 47.93 -25.45 7.54
N PHE A 418 47.41 -24.29 7.21
CA PHE A 418 48.04 -23.38 6.24
C PHE A 418 49.11 -22.53 6.94
N VAL A 419 50.26 -22.41 6.33
CA VAL A 419 51.38 -21.56 6.79
C VAL A 419 51.51 -20.42 5.78
N TRP A 420 51.56 -19.19 6.27
CA TRP A 420 51.70 -17.97 5.47
C TRP A 420 53.15 -17.54 5.40
#